data_6e2834a3b7840a355803136df15e4145
#
_entry.id   6e2834a3b7840a355803136df15e4145
#
_cell.length_a   1.000
_cell.length_b   1.000
_cell.length_c   1.000
_cell.angle_alpha   90.00
_cell.angle_beta   90.00
_cell.angle_gamma   90.00
#
_symmetry.space_group_name_H-M   'P 1'
#
loop_
_entity.id
_entity.type
_entity.pdbx_description
1 polymer ?
#
loop_
_entity_poly.entity_id
_entity_poly.type
_entity_poly.pdbx_seq_one_letter_code
_entity_poly.pdbx_strand_id
1 'polypeptide(L)'
;YLYANGTYLKTLEIPADRSRYGAFDALQELSQARMRAVSEKAAANTAATGDEAKLGAFYRSFMDEAAVNALGAKPLASDLAAVRAVKTREEMAGLMGASMRKFGGSFFGAYVHDDAKDPEKYTAYLAQGGLGLPDRDYYLEERFKAQKAAYEAYVAKMLTLAGWEKPAENAKAIVALETEIAKVSWTRAEQRDDDKTYNPFEIAQLEQYAPGFAWKQYLAGANLAKATRVVVAENTAFPKIAAIYAKTPIETLKAWSAFNVVDQAAPYLSKDFDQANYEFRYKTLSGQPVQQPRWKRG
;
A
#
# COMPACT_ATOMS: atom_id res chain seq x y z
N TYR A 1 0.83 -32.79 -7.72
CA TYR A 1 0.74 -32.17 -6.39
C TYR A 1 -0.18 -32.95 -5.44
N LEU A 2 -1.44 -33.18 -5.80
CA LEU A 2 -2.42 -33.92 -4.98
C LEU A 2 -1.98 -35.37 -4.70
N TYR A 3 -1.37 -36.05 -5.67
CA TYR A 3 -0.85 -37.39 -5.49
C TYR A 3 0.27 -37.48 -4.42
N ALA A 4 1.19 -36.50 -4.46
CA ALA A 4 2.32 -36.49 -3.52
C ALA A 4 1.93 -35.96 -2.12
N ASN A 5 0.90 -35.13 -2.01
CA ASN A 5 0.56 -34.45 -0.76
C ASN A 5 -0.83 -34.82 -0.21
N GLY A 6 -1.56 -35.73 -0.86
CA GLY A 6 -2.96 -36.01 -0.54
C GLY A 6 -3.21 -36.40 0.92
N THR A 7 -2.33 -37.22 1.50
CA THR A 7 -2.42 -37.65 2.91
C THR A 7 -2.21 -36.45 3.86
N TYR A 8 -1.20 -35.62 3.59
CA TYR A 8 -0.90 -34.42 4.36
C TYR A 8 -2.07 -33.41 4.30
N LEU A 9 -2.61 -33.17 3.10
CA LEU A 9 -3.72 -32.22 2.90
C LEU A 9 -5.02 -32.63 3.60
N LYS A 10 -5.24 -33.95 3.82
CA LYS A 10 -6.43 -34.44 4.56
C LYS A 10 -6.40 -34.09 6.04
N THR A 11 -5.20 -33.91 6.61
CA THR A 11 -5.01 -33.60 8.03
C THR A 11 -4.59 -32.16 8.30
N LEU A 12 -4.32 -31.40 7.22
CA LEU A 12 -3.89 -30.02 7.32
C LEU A 12 -5.08 -29.12 7.63
N GLU A 13 -5.04 -28.47 8.79
CA GLU A 13 -5.97 -27.41 9.14
C GLU A 13 -5.32 -26.05 8.92
N ILE A 14 -6.07 -25.11 8.31
CA ILE A 14 -5.63 -23.71 8.18
C ILE A 14 -5.96 -23.02 9.52
N PRO A 15 -4.95 -22.48 10.24
CA PRO A 15 -5.22 -21.73 11.48
C PRO A 15 -6.21 -20.61 11.26
N ALA A 16 -7.09 -20.34 12.22
CA ALA A 16 -8.14 -19.33 12.07
C ALA A 16 -7.60 -17.89 11.88
N ASP A 17 -6.35 -17.64 12.31
CA ASP A 17 -5.66 -16.35 12.12
C ASP A 17 -4.93 -16.24 10.77
N ARG A 18 -5.25 -17.11 9.80
CA ARG A 18 -4.67 -17.15 8.47
C ARG A 18 -5.72 -17.43 7.40
N SER A 19 -5.47 -17.00 6.17
CA SER A 19 -6.29 -17.34 5.00
C SER A 19 -5.67 -18.45 4.14
N ARG A 20 -4.43 -18.86 4.44
CA ARG A 20 -3.68 -19.93 3.78
C ARG A 20 -2.68 -20.54 4.75
N TYR A 21 -2.22 -21.76 4.48
CA TYR A 21 -1.17 -22.38 5.25
C TYR A 21 -0.35 -23.36 4.39
N GLY A 22 0.96 -23.36 4.58
CA GLY A 22 1.89 -24.24 3.89
C GLY A 22 3.24 -24.29 4.60
N ALA A 23 4.24 -24.94 4.01
CA ALA A 23 5.57 -25.11 4.61
C ALA A 23 6.26 -23.77 4.93
N PHE A 24 6.11 -22.77 4.07
CA PHE A 24 6.66 -21.43 4.31
C PHE A 24 5.95 -20.71 5.46
N ASP A 25 4.63 -20.91 5.61
CA ASP A 25 3.87 -20.33 6.72
C ASP A 25 4.31 -20.95 8.07
N ALA A 26 4.56 -22.26 8.10
CA ALA A 26 5.11 -22.93 9.29
C ALA A 26 6.52 -22.42 9.65
N LEU A 27 7.38 -22.21 8.66
CA LEU A 27 8.70 -21.61 8.87
C LEU A 27 8.60 -20.16 9.36
N GLN A 28 7.66 -19.40 8.83
CA GLN A 28 7.38 -18.04 9.28
C GLN A 28 6.95 -18.01 10.75
N GLU A 29 6.08 -18.94 11.18
CA GLU A 29 5.68 -19.05 12.60
C GLU A 29 6.86 -19.30 13.52
N LEU A 30 7.76 -20.22 13.13
CA LEU A 30 8.99 -20.45 13.88
C LEU A 30 9.87 -19.21 13.96
N SER A 31 10.04 -18.48 12.86
CA SER A 31 10.78 -17.22 12.83
C SER A 31 10.14 -16.16 13.72
N GLN A 32 8.83 -15.99 13.64
CA GLN A 32 8.07 -15.05 14.48
C GLN A 32 8.21 -15.39 15.98
N ALA A 33 8.14 -16.68 16.35
CA ALA A 33 8.33 -17.10 17.74
C ALA A 33 9.74 -16.75 18.26
N ARG A 34 10.78 -16.96 17.44
CA ARG A 34 12.16 -16.61 17.77
C ARG A 34 12.36 -15.09 17.88
N MET A 35 11.85 -14.33 16.93
CA MET A 35 11.91 -12.86 16.96
C MET A 35 11.17 -12.30 18.16
N ARG A 36 10.01 -12.85 18.52
CA ARG A 36 9.30 -12.52 19.75
C ARG A 36 10.18 -12.69 20.99
N ALA A 37 10.81 -13.85 21.14
CA ALA A 37 11.68 -14.11 22.30
C ALA A 37 12.84 -13.12 22.40
N VAL A 38 13.47 -12.76 21.26
CA VAL A 38 14.53 -11.73 21.21
C VAL A 38 13.98 -10.36 21.59
N SER A 39 12.83 -9.97 21.06
CA SER A 39 12.20 -8.67 21.32
C SER A 39 11.73 -8.53 22.77
N GLU A 40 11.14 -9.58 23.36
CA GLU A 40 10.72 -9.60 24.77
C GLU A 40 11.92 -9.53 25.70
N LYS A 41 13.01 -10.24 25.39
CA LYS A 41 14.26 -10.16 26.16
C LYS A 41 14.85 -8.73 26.13
N ALA A 42 14.93 -8.12 24.95
CA ALA A 42 15.40 -6.75 24.78
C ALA A 42 14.50 -5.75 25.52
N ALA A 43 13.18 -5.94 25.47
CA ALA A 43 12.20 -5.10 26.17
C ALA A 43 12.31 -5.19 27.70
N ALA A 44 12.67 -6.36 28.23
CA ALA A 44 12.85 -6.58 29.68
C ALA A 44 14.18 -6.01 30.18
N ASN A 45 15.19 -5.85 29.34
CA ASN A 45 16.51 -5.33 29.73
C ASN A 45 16.50 -3.79 29.73
N THR A 46 16.20 -3.19 30.90
CA THR A 46 16.19 -1.72 31.08
C THR A 46 17.58 -1.09 31.09
N ALA A 47 18.65 -1.89 31.26
CA ALA A 47 20.03 -1.46 31.22
C ALA A 47 20.68 -1.62 29.83
N ALA A 48 19.94 -2.12 28.84
CA ALA A 48 20.45 -2.29 27.48
C ALA A 48 20.94 -0.98 26.86
N THR A 49 21.94 -1.08 26.00
CA THR A 49 22.47 0.02 25.18
C THR A 49 22.47 -0.35 23.70
N GLY A 50 22.79 0.62 22.85
CA GLY A 50 22.89 0.36 21.41
C GLY A 50 21.61 -0.18 20.77
N ASP A 51 21.73 -1.20 19.93
CA ASP A 51 20.61 -1.73 19.15
C ASP A 51 19.64 -2.56 20.00
N GLU A 52 20.12 -3.22 21.07
CA GLU A 52 19.23 -3.90 22.01
C GLU A 52 18.28 -2.92 22.71
N ALA A 53 18.77 -1.76 23.12
CA ALA A 53 17.94 -0.70 23.72
C ALA A 53 16.88 -0.19 22.73
N LYS A 54 17.28 0.03 21.47
CA LYS A 54 16.34 0.47 20.40
C LYS A 54 15.25 -0.56 20.15
N LEU A 55 15.64 -1.84 20.00
CA LEU A 55 14.70 -2.95 19.80
C LEU A 55 13.71 -3.06 20.97
N GLY A 56 14.24 -3.01 22.21
CA GLY A 56 13.39 -3.07 23.41
C GLY A 56 12.42 -1.89 23.50
N ALA A 57 12.87 -0.67 23.20
CA ALA A 57 12.03 0.52 23.19
C ALA A 57 10.95 0.44 22.11
N PHE A 58 11.31 0.01 20.89
CA PHE A 58 10.38 -0.19 19.79
C PHE A 58 9.29 -1.21 20.16
N TYR A 59 9.69 -2.38 20.65
CA TYR A 59 8.75 -3.44 21.02
C TYR A 59 7.79 -3.01 22.13
N ARG A 60 8.30 -2.35 23.21
CA ARG A 60 7.45 -1.81 24.28
C ARG A 60 6.44 -0.80 23.74
N SER A 61 6.87 0.15 22.90
CA SER A 61 5.98 1.17 22.35
C SER A 61 4.90 0.58 21.44
N PHE A 62 5.25 -0.44 20.65
CA PHE A 62 4.28 -1.13 19.81
C PHE A 62 3.28 -1.94 20.62
N MET A 63 3.71 -2.59 21.71
CA MET A 63 2.86 -3.43 22.56
C MET A 63 2.03 -2.63 23.58
N ASP A 64 2.31 -1.34 23.79
CA ASP A 64 1.53 -0.47 24.69
C ASP A 64 0.23 -0.02 24.01
N GLU A 65 -0.75 -0.92 24.02
CA GLU A 65 -2.07 -0.66 23.41
C GLU A 65 -2.80 0.50 24.08
N ALA A 66 -2.58 0.74 25.37
CA ALA A 66 -3.21 1.84 26.09
C ALA A 66 -2.71 3.19 25.57
N ALA A 67 -1.39 3.36 25.44
CA ALA A 67 -0.79 4.56 24.88
C ALA A 67 -1.18 4.75 23.40
N VAL A 68 -1.14 3.68 22.59
CA VAL A 68 -1.54 3.73 21.16
C VAL A 68 -3.01 4.15 21.02
N ASN A 69 -3.91 3.59 21.82
CA ASN A 69 -5.32 3.95 21.80
C ASN A 69 -5.56 5.41 22.23
N ALA A 70 -4.83 5.91 23.22
CA ALA A 70 -4.95 7.29 23.67
C ALA A 70 -4.47 8.31 22.60
N LEU A 71 -3.55 7.91 21.72
CA LEU A 71 -3.08 8.75 20.62
C LEU A 71 -4.10 8.88 19.47
N GLY A 72 -4.90 7.84 19.21
CA GLY A 72 -5.87 7.83 18.10
C GLY A 72 -5.23 8.15 16.75
N ALA A 73 -5.74 9.17 16.05
CA ALA A 73 -5.22 9.64 14.78
C ALA A 73 -4.07 10.65 14.89
N LYS A 74 -3.68 11.09 16.10
CA LYS A 74 -2.65 12.12 16.29
C LYS A 74 -1.32 11.84 15.57
N PRO A 75 -0.81 10.59 15.52
CA PRO A 75 0.43 10.31 14.78
C PRO A 75 0.40 10.70 13.30
N LEU A 76 -0.78 10.78 12.69
CA LEU A 76 -0.96 11.14 11.28
C LEU A 76 -1.14 12.65 11.05
N ALA A 77 -1.14 13.47 12.10
CA ALA A 77 -1.50 14.88 12.00
C ALA A 77 -0.62 15.65 11.00
N SER A 78 0.69 15.40 10.98
CA SER A 78 1.61 16.05 10.05
C SER A 78 1.39 15.62 8.60
N ASP A 79 1.17 14.32 8.36
CA ASP A 79 0.94 13.80 7.01
C ASP A 79 -0.39 14.27 6.44
N LEU A 80 -1.45 14.24 7.25
CA LEU A 80 -2.76 14.75 6.85
C LEU A 80 -2.76 16.28 6.65
N ALA A 81 -1.98 17.02 7.45
CA ALA A 81 -1.79 18.46 7.23
C ALA A 81 -1.05 18.74 5.92
N ALA A 82 -0.02 17.94 5.59
CA ALA A 82 0.68 18.05 4.31
C ALA A 82 -0.25 17.81 3.13
N VAL A 83 -1.12 16.78 3.21
CA VAL A 83 -2.16 16.54 2.18
C VAL A 83 -3.13 17.72 2.05
N ARG A 84 -3.62 18.27 3.17
CA ARG A 84 -4.54 19.43 3.15
C ARG A 84 -3.89 20.69 2.55
N ALA A 85 -2.60 20.88 2.79
CA ALA A 85 -1.85 22.05 2.31
C ALA A 85 -1.61 22.07 0.79
N VAL A 86 -1.74 20.93 0.10
CA VAL A 86 -1.57 20.83 -1.36
C VAL A 86 -2.54 21.78 -2.07
N LYS A 87 -2.01 22.61 -2.98
CA LYS A 87 -2.78 23.57 -3.79
C LYS A 87 -2.75 23.24 -5.28
N THR A 88 -1.70 22.58 -5.75
CA THR A 88 -1.50 22.31 -7.17
C THR A 88 -1.31 20.82 -7.44
N ARG A 89 -1.49 20.43 -8.71
CA ARG A 89 -1.22 19.04 -9.15
C ARG A 89 0.26 18.69 -9.09
N GLU A 90 1.13 19.65 -9.29
CA GLU A 90 2.58 19.50 -9.18
C GLU A 90 2.98 19.13 -7.73
N GLU A 91 2.43 19.86 -6.75
CA GLU A 91 2.63 19.56 -5.33
C GLU A 91 2.07 18.17 -4.97
N MET A 92 0.88 17.81 -5.48
CA MET A 92 0.30 16.49 -5.28
C MET A 92 1.16 15.38 -5.87
N ALA A 93 1.69 15.54 -7.08
CA ALA A 93 2.60 14.58 -7.68
C ALA A 93 3.89 14.42 -6.86
N GLY A 94 4.44 15.50 -6.35
CA GLY A 94 5.58 15.47 -5.43
C GLY A 94 5.27 14.70 -4.13
N LEU A 95 4.09 14.90 -3.56
CA LEU A 95 3.61 14.17 -2.38
C LEU A 95 3.45 12.67 -2.69
N MET A 96 2.88 12.31 -3.86
CA MET A 96 2.77 10.93 -4.32
C MET A 96 4.15 10.27 -4.49
N GLY A 97 5.14 10.99 -5.03
CA GLY A 97 6.52 10.50 -5.08
C GLY A 97 7.11 10.25 -3.70
N ALA A 98 6.87 11.17 -2.75
CA ALA A 98 7.36 11.03 -1.37
C ALA A 98 6.73 9.82 -0.65
N SER A 99 5.54 9.36 -1.04
CA SER A 99 4.87 8.17 -0.48
C SER A 99 5.64 6.87 -0.70
N MET A 100 6.63 6.84 -1.58
CA MET A 100 7.54 5.69 -1.73
C MET A 100 8.39 5.41 -0.47
N ARG A 101 8.47 6.36 0.47
CA ARG A 101 9.29 6.27 1.69
C ARG A 101 8.51 6.50 2.99
N LYS A 102 7.21 6.70 2.89
CA LYS A 102 6.30 6.92 4.03
C LYS A 102 4.90 6.45 3.67
N PHE A 103 3.98 6.45 4.64
CA PHE A 103 2.60 6.12 4.35
C PHE A 103 2.00 7.06 3.30
N GLY A 104 1.22 6.50 2.39
CA GLY A 104 0.56 7.24 1.32
C GLY A 104 0.38 6.39 0.07
N GLY A 105 -0.19 6.97 -0.97
CA GLY A 105 -0.45 6.31 -2.24
C GLY A 105 0.08 7.12 -3.43
N SER A 106 0.23 6.44 -4.55
CA SER A 106 0.58 7.06 -5.83
C SER A 106 -0.17 6.37 -6.98
N PHE A 107 -0.41 7.11 -8.05
CA PHE A 107 -0.97 6.58 -9.30
C PHE A 107 0.06 5.77 -10.08
N PHE A 108 1.34 5.96 -9.76
CA PHE A 108 2.46 5.22 -10.34
C PHE A 108 3.38 4.74 -9.23
N GLY A 109 3.75 3.46 -9.26
CA GLY A 109 4.80 2.92 -8.42
C GLY A 109 6.17 3.28 -8.98
N ALA A 110 7.17 3.46 -8.12
CA ALA A 110 8.56 3.62 -8.52
C ALA A 110 9.46 2.74 -7.66
N TYR A 111 10.39 2.05 -8.27
CA TYR A 111 11.41 1.26 -7.58
C TYR A 111 12.71 1.21 -8.40
N VAL A 112 13.81 0.86 -7.75
CA VAL A 112 15.11 0.70 -8.39
C VAL A 112 15.47 -0.79 -8.36
N HIS A 113 15.86 -1.31 -9.52
CA HIS A 113 16.28 -2.69 -9.70
C HIS A 113 17.40 -2.75 -10.73
N ASP A 114 18.09 -3.90 -10.85
CA ASP A 114 18.97 -4.17 -11.97
C ASP A 114 18.20 -4.05 -13.30
N ASP A 115 18.84 -3.51 -14.30
CA ASP A 115 18.24 -3.37 -15.64
C ASP A 115 18.13 -4.75 -16.29
N ALA A 116 16.90 -5.16 -16.64
CA ALA A 116 16.64 -6.50 -17.19
C ALA A 116 17.40 -6.79 -18.52
N LYS A 117 17.88 -5.75 -19.23
CA LYS A 117 18.68 -5.88 -20.47
C LYS A 117 20.17 -5.56 -20.26
N ASP A 118 20.56 -5.03 -19.10
CA ASP A 118 21.95 -4.73 -18.73
C ASP A 118 22.12 -4.93 -17.20
N PRO A 119 22.23 -6.18 -16.72
CA PRO A 119 22.26 -6.51 -15.28
C PRO A 119 23.43 -5.89 -14.49
N GLU A 120 24.42 -5.32 -15.19
CA GLU A 120 25.52 -4.59 -14.57
C GLU A 120 25.12 -3.17 -14.10
N LYS A 121 23.89 -2.73 -14.42
CA LYS A 121 23.39 -1.40 -14.09
C LYS A 121 22.09 -1.45 -13.32
N TYR A 122 21.93 -0.51 -12.41
CA TYR A 122 20.62 -0.22 -11.79
C TYR A 122 19.84 0.78 -12.65
N THR A 123 18.53 0.57 -12.74
CA THR A 123 17.60 1.52 -13.37
C THR A 123 16.36 1.72 -12.53
N ALA A 124 15.70 2.86 -12.71
CA ALA A 124 14.41 3.13 -12.08
C ALA A 124 13.30 2.53 -12.95
N TYR A 125 12.42 1.77 -12.33
CA TYR A 125 11.21 1.24 -12.94
C TYR A 125 10.00 2.03 -12.46
N LEU A 126 9.07 2.26 -13.38
CA LEU A 126 7.75 2.82 -13.09
C LEU A 126 6.68 1.81 -13.47
N ALA A 127 5.71 1.61 -12.60
CA ALA A 127 4.59 0.70 -12.80
C ALA A 127 3.25 1.40 -12.54
N GLN A 128 2.17 0.89 -13.14
CA GLN A 128 0.81 1.36 -12.84
C GLN A 128 0.46 1.15 -11.37
N GLY A 129 -0.33 2.07 -10.81
CA GLY A 129 -0.79 2.04 -9.43
C GLY A 129 -2.15 2.73 -9.29
N GLY A 130 -2.46 3.21 -8.09
CA GLY A 130 -3.65 4.02 -7.83
C GLY A 130 -4.91 3.22 -7.51
N LEU A 131 -4.81 1.91 -7.27
CA LEU A 131 -5.93 1.06 -6.87
C LEU A 131 -5.81 0.66 -5.40
N GLY A 132 -6.87 0.79 -4.66
CA GLY A 132 -6.93 0.38 -3.25
C GLY A 132 -7.43 -1.06 -3.06
N LEU A 133 -8.12 -1.65 -4.04
CA LEU A 133 -8.48 -3.08 -4.10
C LEU A 133 -7.36 -3.89 -4.78
N PRO A 134 -7.31 -5.24 -4.61
CA PRO A 134 -6.19 -6.07 -5.03
C PRO A 134 -5.82 -6.02 -6.51
N ASP A 135 -6.77 -5.79 -7.41
CA ASP A 135 -6.56 -5.53 -8.84
C ASP A 135 -7.78 -4.89 -9.51
N ARG A 136 -7.66 -4.60 -10.80
CA ARG A 136 -8.70 -3.95 -11.61
C ARG A 136 -10.04 -4.70 -11.64
N ASP A 137 -10.02 -6.02 -11.59
CA ASP A 137 -11.23 -6.85 -11.75
C ASP A 137 -12.20 -6.65 -10.59
N TYR A 138 -11.69 -6.31 -9.40
CA TYR A 138 -12.53 -5.95 -8.24
C TYR A 138 -13.40 -4.71 -8.46
N TYR A 139 -13.04 -3.84 -9.41
CA TYR A 139 -13.82 -2.65 -9.76
C TYR A 139 -14.79 -2.90 -10.90
N LEU A 140 -14.52 -3.88 -11.77
CA LEU A 140 -15.15 -4.03 -13.09
C LEU A 140 -16.07 -5.24 -13.20
N GLU A 141 -15.82 -6.32 -12.44
CA GLU A 141 -16.59 -7.55 -12.57
C GLU A 141 -17.71 -7.65 -11.53
N GLU A 142 -18.89 -8.07 -11.97
CA GLU A 142 -20.09 -8.20 -11.11
C GLU A 142 -19.88 -9.13 -9.90
N ARG A 143 -19.06 -10.18 -10.06
CA ARG A 143 -18.73 -11.11 -8.95
C ARG A 143 -18.06 -10.43 -7.76
N PHE A 144 -17.46 -9.24 -7.94
CA PHE A 144 -16.79 -8.48 -6.89
C PHE A 144 -17.59 -7.27 -6.39
N LYS A 145 -18.85 -7.13 -6.81
CA LYS A 145 -19.69 -5.99 -6.41
C LYS A 145 -19.85 -5.83 -4.90
N ALA A 146 -19.96 -6.95 -4.17
CA ALA A 146 -20.07 -6.92 -2.72
C ALA A 146 -18.77 -6.39 -2.07
N GLN A 147 -17.61 -6.84 -2.55
CA GLN A 147 -16.30 -6.38 -2.07
C GLN A 147 -16.06 -4.89 -2.40
N LYS A 148 -16.48 -4.44 -3.58
CA LYS A 148 -16.41 -3.02 -3.98
C LYS A 148 -17.29 -2.14 -3.09
N ALA A 149 -18.51 -2.58 -2.77
CA ALA A 149 -19.39 -1.87 -1.85
C ALA A 149 -18.84 -1.83 -0.42
N ALA A 150 -18.29 -2.95 0.06
CA ALA A 150 -17.60 -3.01 1.35
C ALA A 150 -16.36 -2.11 1.39
N TYR A 151 -15.64 -1.98 0.27
CA TYR A 151 -14.51 -1.06 0.13
C TYR A 151 -14.95 0.41 0.28
N GLU A 152 -16.02 0.83 -0.38
CA GLU A 152 -16.56 2.19 -0.25
C GLU A 152 -16.91 2.51 1.22
N ALA A 153 -17.58 1.57 1.90
CA ALA A 153 -17.90 1.72 3.32
C ALA A 153 -16.64 1.79 4.22
N TYR A 154 -15.62 0.98 3.90
CA TYR A 154 -14.33 1.01 4.59
C TYR A 154 -13.61 2.34 4.40
N VAL A 155 -13.53 2.87 3.17
CA VAL A 155 -12.93 4.19 2.87
C VAL A 155 -13.63 5.29 3.68
N ALA A 156 -14.97 5.30 3.69
CA ALA A 156 -15.75 6.26 4.47
C ALA A 156 -15.44 6.17 5.96
N LYS A 157 -15.36 4.95 6.53
CA LYS A 157 -15.02 4.71 7.94
C LYS A 157 -13.62 5.23 8.27
N MET A 158 -12.62 4.94 7.45
CA MET A 158 -11.24 5.37 7.67
C MET A 158 -11.09 6.89 7.62
N LEU A 159 -11.73 7.55 6.66
CA LEU A 159 -11.76 9.00 6.56
C LEU A 159 -12.49 9.64 7.77
N THR A 160 -13.57 9.03 8.26
CA THR A 160 -14.27 9.48 9.48
C THR A 160 -13.36 9.40 10.69
N LEU A 161 -12.69 8.27 10.92
CA LEU A 161 -11.76 8.08 12.03
C LEU A 161 -10.58 9.07 11.98
N ALA A 162 -10.15 9.46 10.79
CA ALA A 162 -9.10 10.44 10.57
C ALA A 162 -9.56 11.91 10.68
N GLY A 163 -10.84 12.16 10.90
CA GLY A 163 -11.42 13.51 10.94
C GLY A 163 -11.33 14.23 9.59
N TRP A 164 -11.48 13.50 8.49
CA TRP A 164 -11.55 14.07 7.15
C TRP A 164 -12.97 14.51 6.84
N GLU A 165 -13.10 15.68 6.20
CA GLU A 165 -14.41 16.24 5.87
C GLU A 165 -15.16 15.42 4.84
N LYS A 166 -16.49 15.38 4.92
CA LYS A 166 -17.40 14.70 3.97
C LYS A 166 -16.99 13.27 3.63
N PRO A 167 -16.77 12.40 4.62
CA PRO A 167 -16.16 11.07 4.39
C PRO A 167 -16.96 10.20 3.42
N ALA A 168 -18.29 10.23 3.46
CA ALA A 168 -19.13 9.39 2.57
C ALA A 168 -19.09 9.90 1.12
N GLU A 169 -19.11 11.24 0.90
CA GLU A 169 -18.99 11.80 -0.45
C GLU A 169 -17.60 11.50 -1.04
N ASN A 170 -16.56 11.70 -0.23
CA ASN A 170 -15.19 11.42 -0.63
C ASN A 170 -14.95 9.94 -0.92
N ALA A 171 -15.54 9.02 -0.15
CA ALA A 171 -15.45 7.58 -0.42
C ALA A 171 -16.02 7.22 -1.80
N LYS A 172 -17.19 7.74 -2.15
CA LYS A 172 -17.77 7.56 -3.48
C LYS A 172 -16.88 8.12 -4.58
N ALA A 173 -16.34 9.33 -4.38
CA ALA A 173 -15.45 9.97 -5.35
C ALA A 173 -14.13 9.17 -5.53
N ILE A 174 -13.57 8.63 -4.46
CA ILE A 174 -12.38 7.77 -4.47
C ILE A 174 -12.64 6.49 -5.24
N VAL A 175 -13.73 5.76 -4.93
CA VAL A 175 -14.06 4.51 -5.63
C VAL A 175 -14.37 4.75 -7.11
N ALA A 176 -15.01 5.88 -7.45
CA ALA A 176 -15.24 6.27 -8.84
C ALA A 176 -13.91 6.55 -9.57
N LEU A 177 -13.00 7.31 -8.96
CA LEU A 177 -11.65 7.57 -9.50
C LEU A 177 -10.88 6.29 -9.74
N GLU A 178 -10.80 5.42 -8.75
CA GLU A 178 -10.10 4.13 -8.85
C GLU A 178 -10.76 3.20 -9.89
N THR A 179 -12.08 3.29 -10.08
CA THR A 179 -12.78 2.56 -11.15
C THR A 179 -12.34 3.05 -12.54
N GLU A 180 -12.15 4.36 -12.73
CA GLU A 180 -11.62 4.88 -14.01
C GLU A 180 -10.17 4.44 -14.24
N ILE A 181 -9.35 4.43 -13.20
CA ILE A 181 -7.98 3.88 -13.28
C ILE A 181 -8.01 2.39 -13.63
N ALA A 182 -8.88 1.61 -12.98
CA ALA A 182 -9.02 0.17 -13.23
C ALA A 182 -9.39 -0.15 -14.69
N LYS A 183 -10.24 0.67 -15.33
CA LYS A 183 -10.62 0.48 -16.74
C LYS A 183 -9.44 0.54 -17.70
N VAL A 184 -8.43 1.32 -17.39
CA VAL A 184 -7.27 1.56 -18.26
C VAL A 184 -6.01 0.80 -17.84
N SER A 185 -6.04 0.19 -16.67
CA SER A 185 -4.93 -0.61 -16.14
C SER A 185 -4.81 -1.95 -16.86
N TRP A 186 -3.59 -2.45 -17.00
CA TRP A 186 -3.32 -3.79 -17.49
C TRP A 186 -3.82 -4.86 -16.51
N THR A 187 -4.18 -6.01 -17.06
CA THR A 187 -4.51 -7.20 -16.29
C THR A 187 -3.26 -7.83 -15.70
N ARG A 188 -3.41 -8.64 -14.64
CA ARG A 188 -2.30 -9.41 -14.08
C ARG A 188 -1.65 -10.38 -15.08
N ALA A 189 -2.40 -10.85 -16.07
CA ALA A 189 -1.86 -11.72 -17.10
C ALA A 189 -0.92 -10.94 -18.04
N GLU A 190 -1.31 -9.72 -18.46
CA GLU A 190 -0.48 -8.86 -19.28
C GLU A 190 0.81 -8.43 -18.56
N GLN A 191 0.74 -8.16 -17.25
CA GLN A 191 1.89 -7.77 -16.42
C GLN A 191 2.97 -8.87 -16.24
N ARG A 192 2.68 -10.12 -16.60
CA ARG A 192 3.64 -11.23 -16.51
C ARG A 192 4.50 -11.40 -17.76
N ASP A 193 4.29 -10.60 -18.76
CA ASP A 193 5.03 -10.64 -20.01
C ASP A 193 6.23 -9.68 -19.91
N ASP A 194 7.39 -10.23 -19.59
CA ASP A 194 8.62 -9.46 -19.33
C ASP A 194 9.06 -8.63 -20.55
N ASP A 195 8.76 -9.08 -21.77
CA ASP A 195 9.06 -8.32 -22.98
C ASP A 195 8.14 -7.09 -23.13
N LYS A 196 6.88 -7.21 -22.74
CA LYS A 196 5.93 -6.10 -22.80
C LYS A 196 6.16 -5.08 -21.67
N THR A 197 6.66 -5.51 -20.52
CA THR A 197 6.88 -4.65 -19.36
C THR A 197 8.25 -3.94 -19.37
N TYR A 198 9.05 -4.10 -20.41
CA TYR A 198 10.33 -3.43 -20.54
C TYR A 198 10.30 -2.32 -21.60
N ASN A 199 9.91 -1.12 -21.23
CA ASN A 199 9.80 0.04 -22.10
C ASN A 199 10.67 1.19 -21.58
N PRO A 200 11.91 1.34 -22.06
CA PRO A 200 12.79 2.42 -21.63
C PRO A 200 12.38 3.78 -22.23
N PHE A 201 12.38 4.79 -21.38
CA PHE A 201 12.13 6.18 -21.73
C PHE A 201 13.20 7.09 -21.10
N GLU A 202 13.72 8.05 -21.87
CA GLU A 202 14.30 9.24 -21.28
C GLU A 202 13.18 10.07 -20.61
N ILE A 203 13.49 10.78 -19.53
CA ILE A 203 12.46 11.50 -18.75
C ILE A 203 11.70 12.52 -19.62
N ALA A 204 12.39 13.22 -20.53
CA ALA A 204 11.75 14.16 -21.44
C ALA A 204 10.78 13.47 -22.43
N GLN A 205 11.09 12.24 -22.85
CA GLN A 205 10.20 11.44 -23.70
C GLN A 205 8.97 10.98 -22.91
N LEU A 206 9.15 10.57 -21.64
CA LEU A 206 8.04 10.19 -20.76
C LEU A 206 7.06 11.33 -20.55
N GLU A 207 7.54 12.57 -20.36
CA GLU A 207 6.70 13.75 -20.21
C GLU A 207 5.84 14.03 -21.47
N GLN A 208 6.39 13.77 -22.66
CA GLN A 208 5.66 13.90 -23.92
C GLN A 208 4.68 12.73 -24.15
N TYR A 209 5.07 11.52 -23.75
CA TYR A 209 4.29 10.29 -23.95
C TYR A 209 3.07 10.22 -23.01
N ALA A 210 3.24 10.61 -21.76
CA ALA A 210 2.20 10.58 -20.74
C ALA A 210 1.98 11.97 -20.11
N PRO A 211 1.46 12.94 -20.89
CA PRO A 211 1.25 14.31 -20.42
C PRO A 211 0.12 14.36 -19.38
N GLY A 212 0.15 15.40 -18.53
CA GLY A 212 -0.89 15.64 -17.53
C GLY A 212 -0.54 15.15 -16.13
N PHE A 213 0.57 14.44 -15.96
CA PHE A 213 1.16 14.11 -14.67
C PHE A 213 2.52 14.83 -14.51
N ALA A 214 2.78 15.39 -13.33
CA ALA A 214 3.99 16.18 -13.08
C ALA A 214 5.18 15.26 -12.75
N TRP A 215 5.75 14.61 -13.77
CA TRP A 215 6.79 13.59 -13.65
C TRP A 215 8.03 14.07 -12.90
N LYS A 216 8.50 15.29 -13.17
CA LYS A 216 9.69 15.85 -12.48
C LYS A 216 9.47 15.96 -10.98
N GLN A 217 8.33 16.51 -10.56
CA GLN A 217 7.98 16.64 -9.16
C GLN A 217 7.79 15.28 -8.48
N TYR A 218 7.16 14.34 -9.18
CA TYR A 218 7.00 12.98 -8.71
C TYR A 218 8.36 12.29 -8.49
N LEU A 219 9.25 12.32 -9.49
CA LEU A 219 10.58 11.72 -9.39
C LEU A 219 11.44 12.39 -8.32
N ALA A 220 11.33 13.71 -8.16
CA ALA A 220 12.00 14.43 -7.08
C ALA A 220 11.48 13.97 -5.70
N GLY A 221 10.17 13.85 -5.53
CA GLY A 221 9.54 13.28 -4.34
C GLY A 221 10.01 11.85 -4.04
N ALA A 222 10.13 11.02 -5.06
CA ALA A 222 10.60 9.64 -4.96
C ALA A 222 12.12 9.49 -4.75
N ASN A 223 12.85 10.61 -4.64
CA ASN A 223 14.32 10.66 -4.55
C ASN A 223 15.03 10.16 -5.82
N LEU A 224 14.37 10.29 -6.97
CA LEU A 224 14.84 9.90 -8.29
C LEU A 224 15.11 11.11 -9.21
N ALA A 225 15.30 12.31 -8.66
CA ALA A 225 15.52 13.55 -9.43
C ALA A 225 16.74 13.51 -10.34
N LYS A 226 17.71 12.64 -10.06
CA LYS A 226 18.93 12.46 -10.89
C LYS A 226 18.77 11.39 -11.96
N ALA A 227 17.67 10.65 -12.00
CA ALA A 227 17.42 9.68 -13.05
C ALA A 227 17.24 10.42 -14.39
N THR A 228 17.95 9.98 -15.40
CA THR A 228 17.80 10.48 -16.78
C THR A 228 16.88 9.59 -17.59
N ARG A 229 16.82 8.30 -17.21
CA ARG A 229 16.08 7.23 -17.87
C ARG A 229 15.26 6.43 -16.85
N VAL A 230 14.12 5.95 -17.28
CA VAL A 230 13.26 5.00 -16.52
C VAL A 230 12.79 3.87 -17.44
N VAL A 231 12.44 2.73 -16.86
CA VAL A 231 11.73 1.66 -17.56
C VAL A 231 10.27 1.69 -17.11
N VAL A 232 9.36 1.85 -18.06
CA VAL A 232 7.91 1.85 -17.83
C VAL A 232 7.35 0.46 -18.06
N ALA A 233 6.67 -0.11 -17.07
CA ALA A 233 6.11 -1.46 -17.20
C ALA A 233 4.86 -1.46 -18.10
N GLU A 234 3.75 -0.92 -17.64
CA GLU A 234 2.46 -0.95 -18.36
C GLU A 234 2.31 0.29 -19.25
N ASN A 235 3.16 0.40 -20.29
CA ASN A 235 3.33 1.62 -21.07
C ASN A 235 2.01 2.20 -21.61
N THR A 236 1.09 1.38 -22.14
CA THR A 236 -0.17 1.87 -22.73
C THR A 236 -1.19 2.36 -21.69
N ALA A 237 -1.00 2.02 -20.40
CA ALA A 237 -1.82 2.52 -19.30
C ALA A 237 -1.37 3.92 -18.85
N PHE A 238 -0.08 4.23 -18.94
CA PHE A 238 0.51 5.47 -18.41
C PHE A 238 -0.12 6.76 -18.93
N PRO A 239 -0.26 6.99 -20.24
CA PRO A 239 -0.89 8.22 -20.73
C PRO A 239 -2.36 8.33 -20.31
N LYS A 240 -3.07 7.21 -20.18
CA LYS A 240 -4.46 7.19 -19.77
C LYS A 240 -4.62 7.50 -18.28
N ILE A 241 -3.76 6.92 -17.42
CA ILE A 241 -3.74 7.21 -15.98
C ILE A 241 -3.31 8.67 -15.74
N ALA A 242 -2.31 9.18 -16.48
CA ALA A 242 -1.91 10.58 -16.41
C ALA A 242 -3.06 11.54 -16.80
N ALA A 243 -3.83 11.20 -17.85
CA ALA A 243 -5.00 11.98 -18.24
C ALA A 243 -6.14 11.94 -17.19
N ILE A 244 -6.34 10.80 -16.49
CA ILE A 244 -7.28 10.69 -15.38
C ILE A 244 -6.82 11.60 -14.23
N TYR A 245 -5.54 11.56 -13.87
CA TYR A 245 -4.96 12.45 -12.86
C TYR A 245 -5.21 13.92 -13.19
N ALA A 246 -4.92 14.34 -14.41
CA ALA A 246 -5.09 15.72 -14.88
C ALA A 246 -6.54 16.23 -14.78
N LYS A 247 -7.52 15.36 -14.99
CA LYS A 247 -8.95 15.69 -14.97
C LYS A 247 -9.58 15.61 -13.57
N THR A 248 -8.95 14.85 -12.66
CA THR A 248 -9.50 14.63 -11.31
C THR A 248 -9.50 15.93 -10.50
N PRO A 249 -10.60 16.30 -9.84
CA PRO A 249 -10.61 17.45 -8.92
C PRO A 249 -9.53 17.32 -7.85
N ILE A 250 -8.87 18.45 -7.53
CA ILE A 250 -7.77 18.43 -6.54
C ILE A 250 -8.25 17.94 -5.16
N GLU A 251 -9.47 18.26 -4.77
CA GLU A 251 -10.04 17.81 -3.49
C GLU A 251 -10.26 16.29 -3.46
N THR A 252 -10.60 15.67 -4.59
CA THR A 252 -10.67 14.21 -4.71
C THR A 252 -9.28 13.58 -4.59
N LEU A 253 -8.25 14.17 -5.22
CA LEU A 253 -6.86 13.71 -5.07
C LEU A 253 -6.37 13.82 -3.63
N LYS A 254 -6.72 14.91 -2.92
CA LYS A 254 -6.41 15.07 -1.49
C LYS A 254 -7.09 14.00 -0.64
N ALA A 255 -8.39 13.77 -0.83
CA ALA A 255 -9.14 12.76 -0.09
C ALA A 255 -8.59 11.35 -0.35
N TRP A 256 -8.27 11.03 -1.61
CA TRP A 256 -7.64 9.77 -1.99
C TRP A 256 -6.26 9.60 -1.32
N SER A 257 -5.42 10.65 -1.34
CA SER A 257 -4.11 10.62 -0.69
C SER A 257 -4.22 10.47 0.83
N ALA A 258 -5.16 11.19 1.47
CA ALA A 258 -5.42 11.09 2.90
C ALA A 258 -5.89 9.66 3.27
N PHE A 259 -6.81 9.08 2.51
CA PHE A 259 -7.25 7.70 2.71
C PHE A 259 -6.06 6.72 2.65
N ASN A 260 -5.18 6.84 1.66
CA ASN A 260 -4.02 5.94 1.52
C ASN A 260 -3.04 6.08 2.71
N VAL A 261 -2.82 7.29 3.22
CA VAL A 261 -2.02 7.50 4.44
C VAL A 261 -2.64 6.76 5.62
N VAL A 262 -3.94 6.92 5.82
CA VAL A 262 -4.67 6.31 6.94
C VAL A 262 -4.72 4.79 6.81
N ASP A 263 -5.03 4.27 5.64
CA ASP A 263 -5.15 2.84 5.36
C ASP A 263 -3.85 2.07 5.63
N GLN A 264 -2.73 2.60 5.14
CA GLN A 264 -1.41 1.98 5.36
C GLN A 264 -0.93 2.09 6.82
N ALA A 265 -1.27 3.16 7.51
CA ALA A 265 -0.90 3.35 8.90
C ALA A 265 -1.83 2.59 9.87
N ALA A 266 -3.03 2.21 9.45
CA ALA A 266 -4.08 1.66 10.30
C ALA A 266 -3.66 0.51 11.24
N PRO A 267 -2.83 -0.47 10.81
CA PRO A 267 -2.36 -1.54 11.69
C PRO A 267 -1.52 -1.08 12.89
N TYR A 268 -1.01 0.14 12.84
CA TYR A 268 -0.13 0.74 13.86
C TYR A 268 -0.85 1.77 14.74
N LEU A 269 -2.09 2.12 14.41
CA LEU A 269 -2.89 3.12 15.10
C LEU A 269 -3.77 2.50 16.21
N SER A 270 -4.69 3.29 16.75
CA SER A 270 -5.65 2.83 17.77
C SER A 270 -6.52 1.69 17.27
N LYS A 271 -7.12 0.96 18.24
CA LYS A 271 -7.95 -0.22 17.99
C LYS A 271 -9.02 0.00 16.91
N ASP A 272 -9.63 1.19 16.83
CA ASP A 272 -10.69 1.47 15.86
C ASP A 272 -10.18 1.42 14.42
N PHE A 273 -8.96 1.92 14.17
CA PHE A 273 -8.32 1.85 12.86
C PHE A 273 -7.87 0.43 12.54
N ASP A 274 -7.17 -0.21 13.47
CA ASP A 274 -6.66 -1.57 13.32
C ASP A 274 -7.79 -2.57 13.07
N GLN A 275 -8.88 -2.49 13.86
CA GLN A 275 -10.05 -3.36 13.69
C GLN A 275 -10.75 -3.11 12.34
N ALA A 276 -10.93 -1.85 11.93
CA ALA A 276 -11.53 -1.54 10.63
C ALA A 276 -10.68 -2.09 9.47
N ASN A 277 -9.35 -1.96 9.56
CA ASN A 277 -8.42 -2.50 8.58
C ASN A 277 -8.50 -4.03 8.52
N TYR A 278 -8.48 -4.71 9.69
CA TYR A 278 -8.62 -6.15 9.75
C TYR A 278 -9.95 -6.64 9.15
N GLU A 279 -11.08 -6.05 9.53
CA GLU A 279 -12.40 -6.46 9.04
C GLU A 279 -12.52 -6.37 7.52
N PHE A 280 -11.89 -5.36 6.92
CA PHE A 280 -11.93 -5.21 5.47
C PHE A 280 -10.80 -5.99 4.78
N ARG A 281 -9.53 -5.69 5.07
CA ARG A 281 -8.37 -6.20 4.32
C ARG A 281 -8.15 -7.71 4.50
N TYR A 282 -8.40 -8.20 5.72
CA TYR A 282 -8.12 -9.59 6.06
C TYR A 282 -9.40 -10.44 6.06
N LYS A 283 -10.44 -10.02 6.78
CA LYS A 283 -11.67 -10.80 6.90
C LYS A 283 -12.50 -10.79 5.61
N THR A 284 -12.83 -9.60 5.08
CA THR A 284 -13.70 -9.48 3.90
C THR A 284 -12.98 -9.85 2.60
N LEU A 285 -11.74 -9.39 2.38
CA LEU A 285 -11.01 -9.65 1.13
C LEU A 285 -10.30 -11.01 1.12
N SER A 286 -9.75 -11.46 2.25
CA SER A 286 -8.92 -12.66 2.31
C SER A 286 -9.56 -13.84 3.01
N GLY A 287 -10.75 -13.66 3.62
CA GLY A 287 -11.46 -14.73 4.32
C GLY A 287 -10.82 -15.20 5.62
N GLN A 288 -9.97 -14.37 6.25
CA GLN A 288 -9.30 -14.70 7.52
C GLN A 288 -10.26 -14.50 8.70
N PRO A 289 -10.68 -15.56 9.42
CA PRO A 289 -11.73 -15.48 10.44
C PRO A 289 -11.34 -14.69 11.69
N VAL A 290 -10.08 -14.76 12.11
CA VAL A 290 -9.55 -14.18 13.35
C VAL A 290 -8.35 -13.31 13.06
N GLN A 291 -8.28 -12.14 13.67
CA GLN A 291 -7.11 -11.26 13.57
C GLN A 291 -5.91 -11.90 14.27
N GLN A 292 -4.73 -11.80 13.67
CA GLN A 292 -3.48 -12.21 14.32
C GLN A 292 -3.23 -11.40 15.59
N PRO A 293 -2.71 -12.01 16.67
CA PRO A 293 -2.36 -11.27 17.87
C PRO A 293 -1.32 -10.18 17.57
N ARG A 294 -1.35 -9.09 18.34
CA ARG A 294 -0.54 -7.89 18.07
C ARG A 294 0.95 -8.18 17.91
N TRP A 295 1.51 -9.06 18.75
CA TRP A 295 2.93 -9.42 18.67
C TRP A 295 3.35 -10.10 17.36
N LYS A 296 2.42 -10.73 16.61
CA LYS A 296 2.71 -11.32 15.28
C LYS A 296 2.70 -10.27 14.16
N ARG A 297 2.15 -9.10 14.42
CA ARG A 297 1.92 -8.03 13.42
C ARG A 297 2.94 -6.89 13.51
N GLY A 298 3.73 -6.86 14.58
CA GLY A 298 4.76 -5.87 14.88
C GLY A 298 6.19 -6.29 14.52
#